data_0368dc568ac0e41866cc27fe71b9ac7c
#
_entry.id   0368dc568ac0e41866cc27fe71b9ac7c
#
_cell.length_a   1.000
_cell.length_b   1.000
_cell.length_c   1.000
_cell.angle_alpha   90.00
_cell.angle_beta   90.00
_cell.angle_gamma   90.00
#
_symmetry.space_group_name_H-M   'P 1'
#
loop_
_entity.id
_entity.type
_entity.pdbx_description
1 polymer ?
#
loop_
_entity_poly.entity_id
_entity_poly.type
_entity_poly.pdbx_seq_one_letter_code
_entity_poly.pdbx_strand_id
1 'polypeptide(L)'
;MRNVVVYTDKNESKLADVLAQIDDTNVRIESAENLKDYEILNPGLIVIESVPNIKDILMTTKFKAPTLFIGDVFKGATVRAVIFDFIKTPVDNIELVIRANALLKYKDLRDKLKVVSTTDELTGLHNRKYLQERLEQEISRARRYGNKL
;
A
#
# COMPACT_ATOMS: atom_id res chain seq x y z
N MET A 1 11.36 -9.68 2.33
CA MET A 1 10.60 -9.20 3.53
C MET A 1 9.58 -8.16 3.07
N ARG A 2 8.31 -8.36 3.40
CA ARG A 2 7.18 -7.52 2.98
C ARG A 2 6.89 -6.47 4.06
N ASN A 3 6.83 -5.20 3.69
CA ASN A 3 6.55 -4.13 4.64
C ASN A 3 5.05 -3.96 4.83
N VAL A 4 4.57 -4.13 6.05
CA VAL A 4 3.20 -3.84 6.46
C VAL A 4 3.23 -2.58 7.32
N VAL A 5 2.45 -1.57 6.95
CA VAL A 5 2.38 -0.33 7.71
C VAL A 5 0.96 -0.15 8.25
N VAL A 6 0.85 -0.08 9.57
CA VAL A 6 -0.41 0.13 10.28
C VAL A 6 -0.53 1.60 10.67
N TYR A 7 -1.52 2.28 10.13
CA TYR A 7 -1.83 3.67 10.47
C TYR A 7 -2.95 3.71 11.50
N THR A 8 -2.66 4.34 12.62
CA THR A 8 -3.58 4.44 13.74
C THR A 8 -3.37 5.73 14.52
N ASP A 9 -4.42 6.24 15.16
CA ASP A 9 -4.36 7.33 16.14
C ASP A 9 -4.07 6.85 17.55
N LYS A 10 -3.95 5.53 17.73
CA LYS A 10 -3.65 4.88 19.00
C LYS A 10 -2.14 4.76 19.20
N ASN A 11 -1.69 4.82 20.44
CA ASN A 11 -0.27 4.64 20.76
C ASN A 11 0.21 3.20 20.54
N GLU A 12 -0.69 2.22 20.59
CA GLU A 12 -0.41 0.80 20.42
C GLU A 12 -1.51 0.19 19.55
N SER A 13 -1.14 -0.78 18.72
CA SER A 13 -2.07 -1.54 17.90
C SER A 13 -1.87 -3.03 18.13
N LYS A 14 -2.88 -3.67 18.72
CA LYS A 14 -2.92 -5.14 18.85
C LYS A 14 -2.94 -5.85 17.48
N LEU A 15 -3.42 -5.16 16.46
CA LEU A 15 -3.45 -5.68 15.09
C LEU A 15 -2.03 -5.82 14.53
N ALA A 16 -1.12 -4.91 14.90
CA ALA A 16 0.27 -4.99 14.49
C ALA A 16 0.96 -6.26 15.02
N ASP A 17 0.68 -6.66 16.27
CA ASP A 17 1.22 -7.88 16.87
C ASP A 17 0.72 -9.14 16.14
N VAL A 18 -0.55 -9.14 15.73
CA VAL A 18 -1.14 -10.24 14.95
C VAL A 18 -0.54 -10.30 13.55
N LEU A 19 -0.40 -9.16 12.88
CA LEU A 19 0.18 -9.07 11.55
C LEU A 19 1.67 -9.45 11.52
N ALA A 20 2.40 -9.20 12.61
CA ALA A 20 3.80 -9.61 12.74
C ALA A 20 4.00 -11.14 12.80
N GLN A 21 2.94 -11.90 13.01
CA GLN A 21 2.98 -13.38 12.95
C GLN A 21 2.94 -13.92 11.51
N ILE A 22 2.66 -13.07 10.53
CA ILE A 22 2.68 -13.46 9.12
C ILE A 22 4.13 -13.59 8.67
N ASP A 23 4.46 -14.74 8.07
CA ASP A 23 5.81 -15.03 7.60
C ASP A 23 6.33 -13.98 6.62
N ASP A 24 7.62 -13.67 6.74
CA ASP A 24 8.34 -12.74 5.88
C ASP A 24 7.75 -11.31 5.85
N THR A 25 7.16 -10.88 6.97
CA THR A 25 6.65 -9.51 7.12
C THR A 25 7.44 -8.71 8.15
N ASN A 26 7.57 -7.42 7.86
CA ASN A 26 8.03 -6.41 8.81
C ASN A 26 6.88 -5.45 9.05
N VAL A 27 6.40 -5.36 10.28
CA VAL A 27 5.26 -4.51 10.64
C VAL A 27 5.75 -3.24 11.30
N ARG A 28 5.27 -2.10 10.81
CA ARG A 28 5.55 -0.78 11.35
C ARG A 28 4.24 -0.08 11.71
N ILE A 29 4.19 0.56 12.87
CA ILE A 29 3.08 1.40 13.30
C ILE A 29 3.45 2.84 13.00
N GLU A 30 2.55 3.56 12.36
CA GLU A 30 2.68 4.97 12.03
C GLU A 30 1.47 5.77 12.53
N SER A 31 1.71 7.03 12.83
CA SER A 31 0.63 7.95 13.15
C SER A 31 -0.31 8.13 11.96
N ALA A 32 -1.59 8.24 12.24
CA ALA A 32 -2.62 8.54 11.25
C ALA A 32 -2.31 9.79 10.41
N GLU A 33 -1.62 10.77 10.97
CA GLU A 33 -1.23 12.01 10.31
C GLU A 33 -0.27 11.77 9.14
N ASN A 34 0.56 10.72 9.23
CA ASN A 34 1.55 10.36 8.21
C ASN A 34 0.96 9.57 7.04
N LEU A 35 -0.34 9.25 7.05
CA LEU A 35 -0.96 8.44 6.01
C LEU A 35 -0.85 9.05 4.61
N LYS A 36 -0.80 10.37 4.49
CA LYS A 36 -0.66 11.06 3.19
C LYS A 36 0.70 10.79 2.53
N ASP A 37 1.72 10.52 3.35
CA ASP A 37 3.10 10.30 2.92
C ASP A 37 3.48 8.82 2.88
N TYR A 38 2.50 7.92 2.85
CA TYR A 38 2.70 6.46 2.90
C TYR A 38 3.67 5.93 1.84
N GLU A 39 3.77 6.59 0.69
CA GLU A 39 4.66 6.15 -0.41
C GLU A 39 6.13 6.15 -0.01
N ILE A 40 6.54 6.98 0.95
CA ILE A 40 7.93 7.05 1.45
C ILE A 40 8.36 5.72 2.04
N LEU A 41 7.44 5.00 2.69
CA LEU A 41 7.71 3.72 3.34
C LEU A 41 7.65 2.53 2.38
N ASN A 42 7.22 2.75 1.12
CA ASN A 42 7.05 1.71 0.11
C ASN A 42 6.34 0.46 0.66
N PRO A 43 5.11 0.59 1.18
CA PRO A 43 4.42 -0.51 1.84
C PRO A 43 4.00 -1.60 0.87
N GLY A 44 4.13 -2.84 1.29
CA GLY A 44 3.51 -4.00 0.63
C GLY A 44 2.02 -4.12 0.97
N LEU A 45 1.64 -3.65 2.16
CA LEU A 45 0.27 -3.57 2.64
C LEU A 45 0.12 -2.35 3.55
N ILE A 46 -0.93 -1.58 3.33
CA ILE A 46 -1.38 -0.52 4.22
C ILE A 46 -2.56 -1.04 5.04
N VAL A 47 -2.49 -0.91 6.36
CA VAL A 47 -3.61 -1.20 7.26
C VAL A 47 -4.04 0.10 7.92
N ILE A 48 -5.30 0.44 7.80
CA ILE A 48 -5.88 1.66 8.37
C ILE A 48 -6.84 1.24 9.48
N GLU A 49 -6.40 1.39 10.72
CA GLU A 49 -7.17 0.94 11.89
C GLU A 49 -8.08 2.04 12.42
N SER A 50 -7.55 3.19 12.71
CA SER A 50 -8.31 4.30 13.27
C SER A 50 -7.64 5.59 12.84
N VAL A 51 -8.25 6.25 11.88
CA VAL A 51 -7.69 7.48 11.32
C VAL A 51 -8.77 8.55 11.33
N PRO A 52 -8.58 9.64 12.09
CA PRO A 52 -9.47 10.77 12.05
C PRO A 52 -9.61 11.34 10.64
N ASN A 53 -10.79 11.78 10.27
CA ASN A 53 -11.07 12.37 8.95
C ASN A 53 -10.73 11.45 7.77
N ILE A 54 -10.82 10.13 7.98
CA ILE A 54 -10.49 9.14 6.94
C ILE A 54 -11.26 9.39 5.63
N LYS A 55 -12.49 9.90 5.69
CA LYS A 55 -13.28 10.20 4.50
C LYS A 55 -12.60 11.23 3.60
N ASP A 56 -12.04 12.29 4.18
CA ASP A 56 -11.35 13.34 3.44
C ASP A 56 -10.05 12.81 2.83
N ILE A 57 -9.34 11.96 3.57
CA ILE A 57 -8.13 11.31 3.09
C ILE A 57 -8.46 10.39 1.90
N LEU A 58 -9.53 9.60 1.98
CA LEU A 58 -9.97 8.72 0.91
C LEU A 58 -10.37 9.48 -0.36
N MET A 59 -10.94 10.66 -0.23
CA MET A 59 -11.31 11.50 -1.38
C MET A 59 -10.08 12.10 -2.08
N THR A 60 -9.02 12.39 -1.35
CA THR A 60 -7.83 13.10 -1.84
C THR A 60 -6.66 12.17 -2.16
N THR A 61 -6.61 10.97 -1.57
CA THR A 61 -5.47 10.05 -1.69
C THR A 61 -5.83 8.85 -2.56
N LYS A 62 -4.98 8.58 -3.55
CA LYS A 62 -5.04 7.35 -4.34
C LYS A 62 -3.99 6.36 -3.83
N PHE A 63 -4.42 5.30 -3.18
CA PHE A 63 -3.51 4.29 -2.66
C PHE A 63 -2.99 3.38 -3.79
N LYS A 64 -1.69 3.37 -3.98
CA LYS A 64 -0.97 2.54 -4.96
C LYS A 64 -0.59 1.16 -4.41
N ALA A 65 -0.62 1.00 -3.09
CA ALA A 65 -0.44 -0.27 -2.41
C ALA A 65 -1.78 -0.88 -2.02
N PRO A 66 -1.86 -2.21 -1.86
CA PRO A 66 -3.01 -2.86 -1.26
C PRO A 66 -3.35 -2.26 0.09
N THR A 67 -4.62 -2.06 0.36
CA THR A 67 -5.08 -1.36 1.56
C THR A 67 -6.17 -2.15 2.27
N LEU A 68 -6.00 -2.37 3.56
CA LEU A 68 -6.96 -3.03 4.44
C LEU A 68 -7.52 -2.02 5.44
N PHE A 69 -8.82 -1.82 5.39
CA PHE A 69 -9.53 -0.92 6.29
C PHE A 69 -10.17 -1.69 7.44
N ILE A 70 -10.01 -1.18 8.65
CA ILE A 70 -10.55 -1.77 9.88
C ILE A 70 -11.58 -0.81 10.48
N GLY A 71 -12.82 -1.27 10.62
CA GLY A 71 -13.92 -0.51 11.26
C GLY A 71 -15.14 -0.33 10.37
N ASP A 72 -16.12 0.42 10.90
CA ASP A 72 -17.45 0.57 10.25
C ASP A 72 -17.60 1.86 9.41
N VAL A 73 -16.52 2.57 9.18
CA VAL A 73 -16.51 3.99 8.74
C VAL A 73 -16.85 4.18 7.25
N PHE A 74 -16.99 3.12 6.48
CA PHE A 74 -16.90 3.21 5.01
C PHE A 74 -18.22 3.24 4.24
N LYS A 75 -19.35 3.34 4.91
CA LYS A 75 -20.65 3.51 4.22
C LYS A 75 -20.66 4.81 3.41
N GLY A 76 -20.69 4.69 2.09
CA GLY A 76 -20.79 5.81 1.17
C GLY A 76 -19.47 6.52 0.82
N ALA A 77 -18.32 6.00 1.23
CA ALA A 77 -17.02 6.53 0.80
C ALA A 77 -16.56 5.91 -0.51
N THR A 78 -16.05 6.73 -1.42
CA THR A 78 -15.35 6.23 -2.62
C THR A 78 -13.88 6.01 -2.28
N VAL A 79 -13.43 4.76 -2.37
CA VAL A 79 -12.04 4.40 -2.13
C VAL A 79 -11.28 4.36 -3.45
N ARG A 80 -10.21 5.17 -3.53
CA ARG A 80 -9.29 5.17 -4.66
C ARG A 80 -8.05 4.34 -4.30
N ALA A 81 -8.14 3.04 -4.45
CA ALA A 81 -7.02 2.14 -4.20
C ALA A 81 -6.88 1.13 -5.34
N VAL A 82 -5.68 0.60 -5.52
CA VAL A 82 -5.40 -0.44 -6.52
C VAL A 82 -6.18 -1.70 -6.21
N ILE A 83 -6.16 -2.09 -4.94
CA ILE A 83 -7.00 -3.13 -4.35
C ILE A 83 -7.19 -2.82 -2.86
N PHE A 84 -8.36 -3.09 -2.34
CA PHE A 84 -8.66 -2.89 -0.94
C PHE A 84 -9.66 -3.92 -0.43
N ASP A 85 -9.70 -4.08 0.89
CA ASP A 85 -10.65 -4.90 1.61
C ASP A 85 -11.02 -4.25 2.94
N PHE A 86 -12.06 -4.75 3.60
CA PHE A 86 -12.58 -4.23 4.86
C PHE A 86 -12.76 -5.35 5.88
N ILE A 87 -12.45 -5.05 7.13
CA ILE A 87 -12.81 -5.88 8.28
C ILE A 87 -13.61 -5.02 9.26
N LYS A 88 -14.77 -5.52 9.65
CA LYS A 88 -15.61 -4.88 10.68
C LYS A 88 -15.04 -5.15 12.06
N THR A 89 -15.28 -4.23 12.98
CA THR A 89 -15.02 -4.45 14.40
C THR A 89 -16.20 -5.17 15.07
N PRO A 90 -15.94 -6.08 16.04
CA PRO A 90 -14.63 -6.51 16.56
C PRO A 90 -13.86 -7.36 15.53
N VAL A 91 -12.53 -7.19 15.50
CA VAL A 91 -11.67 -7.88 14.54
C VAL A 91 -11.38 -9.31 15.01
N ASP A 92 -11.64 -10.28 14.15
CA ASP A 92 -11.18 -11.64 14.33
C ASP A 92 -9.73 -11.77 13.82
N ASN A 93 -8.84 -12.32 14.63
CA ASN A 93 -7.42 -12.44 14.30
C ASN A 93 -7.16 -13.36 13.09
N ILE A 94 -7.96 -14.41 12.95
CA ILE A 94 -7.82 -15.36 11.82
C ILE A 94 -8.26 -14.65 10.52
N GLU A 95 -9.38 -13.95 10.56
CA GLU A 95 -9.85 -13.16 9.43
C GLU A 95 -8.82 -12.11 9.01
N LEU A 96 -8.24 -11.40 9.97
CA LEU A 96 -7.20 -10.40 9.73
C LEU A 96 -6.00 -10.99 8.98
N VAL A 97 -5.49 -12.12 9.47
CA VAL A 97 -4.33 -12.80 8.87
C VAL A 97 -4.65 -13.29 7.46
N ILE A 98 -5.82 -13.89 7.25
CA ILE A 98 -6.23 -14.40 5.93
C ILE A 98 -6.32 -13.26 4.91
N ARG A 99 -7.00 -12.17 5.26
CA ARG A 99 -7.19 -11.02 4.35
C ARG A 99 -5.88 -10.29 4.09
N ALA A 100 -5.06 -10.06 5.12
CA ALA A 100 -3.75 -9.45 4.95
C ALA A 100 -2.82 -10.28 4.04
N ASN A 101 -2.78 -11.61 4.24
CA ASN A 101 -2.03 -12.52 3.38
C ASN A 101 -2.51 -12.49 1.92
N ALA A 102 -3.81 -12.44 1.68
CA ALA A 102 -4.36 -12.36 0.33
C ALA A 102 -3.91 -11.08 -0.37
N LEU A 103 -3.95 -9.94 0.32
CA LEU A 103 -3.51 -8.65 -0.22
C LEU A 103 -2.00 -8.60 -0.46
N LEU A 104 -1.20 -9.17 0.43
CA LEU A 104 0.25 -9.29 0.26
C LEU A 104 0.62 -10.18 -0.94
N LYS A 105 -0.04 -11.33 -1.09
CA LYS A 105 0.14 -12.20 -2.28
C LYS A 105 -0.24 -11.51 -3.57
N TYR A 106 -1.31 -10.73 -3.57
CA TYR A 106 -1.69 -9.93 -4.72
C TYR A 106 -0.57 -8.95 -5.10
N LYS A 107 0.02 -8.26 -4.12
CA LYS A 107 1.14 -7.34 -4.34
C LYS A 107 2.34 -8.07 -4.95
N ASP A 108 2.71 -9.22 -4.40
CA ASP A 108 3.84 -10.03 -4.89
C ASP A 108 3.62 -10.48 -6.34
N LEU A 109 2.43 -10.95 -6.68
CA LEU A 109 2.08 -11.38 -8.03
C LEU A 109 2.09 -10.21 -9.02
N ARG A 110 1.55 -9.07 -8.61
CA ARG A 110 1.54 -7.85 -9.43
C ARG A 110 2.95 -7.35 -9.72
N ASP A 111 3.83 -7.36 -8.71
CA ASP A 111 5.21 -6.94 -8.86
C ASP A 111 5.99 -7.90 -9.78
N LYS A 112 5.76 -9.20 -9.67
CA LYS A 112 6.33 -10.20 -10.61
C LYS A 112 5.86 -9.95 -12.03
N LEU A 113 4.57 -9.74 -12.26
CA LEU A 113 4.03 -9.44 -13.60
C LEU A 113 4.62 -8.13 -14.16
N LYS A 114 4.85 -7.14 -13.32
CA LYS A 114 5.50 -5.89 -13.73
C LYS A 114 6.93 -6.11 -14.19
N VAL A 115 7.70 -6.93 -13.48
CA VAL A 115 9.07 -7.29 -13.86
C VAL A 115 9.10 -7.98 -15.23
N VAL A 116 8.28 -9.01 -15.43
CA VAL A 116 8.15 -9.72 -16.73
C VAL A 116 7.76 -8.77 -17.85
N SER A 117 6.85 -7.82 -17.56
CA SER A 117 6.41 -6.82 -18.56
C SER A 117 7.43 -5.73 -18.87
N THR A 118 8.47 -5.57 -18.07
CA THR A 118 9.45 -4.47 -18.20
C THR A 118 10.85 -4.91 -18.59
N THR A 119 11.12 -6.22 -18.60
CA THR A 119 12.40 -6.80 -19.02
C THR A 119 12.26 -7.53 -20.34
N ASP A 120 13.31 -7.50 -21.14
CA ASP A 120 13.47 -8.31 -22.33
C ASP A 120 13.93 -9.72 -21.93
N GLU A 121 13.17 -10.74 -22.32
CA GLU A 121 13.43 -12.11 -21.89
C GLU A 121 14.75 -12.67 -22.43
N LEU A 122 15.22 -12.15 -23.56
CA LEU A 122 16.44 -12.63 -24.22
C LEU A 122 17.71 -12.04 -23.61
N THR A 123 17.68 -10.75 -23.27
CA THR A 123 18.86 -10.00 -22.82
C THR A 123 18.88 -9.76 -21.32
N GLY A 124 17.77 -9.91 -20.63
CA GLY A 124 17.59 -9.56 -19.22
C GLY A 124 17.64 -8.05 -18.93
N LEU A 125 17.75 -7.22 -19.97
CA LEU A 125 17.74 -5.76 -19.84
C LEU A 125 16.32 -5.21 -19.82
N HIS A 126 16.19 -3.98 -19.37
CA HIS A 126 14.90 -3.29 -19.42
C HIS A 126 14.44 -3.09 -20.88
N ASN A 127 13.17 -3.43 -21.14
CA ASN A 127 12.61 -3.27 -22.47
C ASN A 127 12.22 -1.80 -22.75
N ARG A 128 11.88 -1.54 -24.03
CA ARG A 128 11.49 -0.20 -24.50
C ARG A 128 10.33 0.40 -23.68
N LYS A 129 9.38 -0.42 -23.25
CA LYS A 129 8.23 0.01 -22.46
C LYS A 129 8.67 0.58 -21.10
N TYR A 130 9.57 -0.10 -20.40
CA TYR A 130 10.13 0.37 -19.16
C TYR A 130 10.86 1.72 -19.32
N LEU A 131 11.67 1.83 -20.39
CA LEU A 131 12.41 3.05 -20.66
C LEU A 131 11.44 4.24 -20.88
N GLN A 132 10.38 4.02 -21.64
CA GLN A 132 9.38 5.05 -21.90
C GLN A 132 8.64 5.47 -20.63
N GLU A 133 8.16 4.51 -19.84
CA GLU A 133 7.50 4.79 -18.56
C GLU A 133 8.43 5.55 -17.59
N ARG A 134 9.71 5.17 -17.54
CA ARG A 134 10.69 5.83 -16.69
C ARG A 134 10.99 7.25 -17.15
N LEU A 135 11.10 7.46 -18.44
CA LEU A 135 11.32 8.79 -19.02
C LEU A 135 10.14 9.72 -18.70
N GLU A 136 8.91 9.28 -18.87
CA GLU A 136 7.71 10.05 -18.52
C GLU A 136 7.66 10.42 -17.03
N GLN A 137 8.06 9.48 -16.16
CA GLN A 137 8.16 9.74 -14.71
C GLN A 137 9.19 10.81 -14.39
N GLU A 138 10.38 10.73 -14.99
CA GLU A 138 11.45 11.69 -14.74
C GLU A 138 11.12 13.07 -15.34
N ILE A 139 10.48 13.14 -16.52
CA ILE A 139 9.97 14.40 -17.08
C ILE A 139 8.94 15.04 -16.14
N SER A 140 8.00 14.25 -15.64
CA SER A 140 6.98 14.73 -14.71
C SER A 140 7.59 15.22 -13.40
N ARG A 141 8.62 14.51 -12.91
CA ARG A 141 9.39 14.88 -11.74
C ARG A 141 10.18 16.19 -11.96
N ALA A 142 10.90 16.28 -13.09
CA ALA A 142 11.66 17.47 -13.44
C ALA A 142 10.77 18.71 -13.54
N ARG A 143 9.59 18.58 -14.18
CA ARG A 143 8.61 19.66 -14.24
C ARG A 143 8.10 20.09 -12.86
N ARG A 144 7.86 19.15 -11.96
CA ARG A 144 7.35 19.43 -10.60
C ARG A 144 8.37 20.12 -9.71
N TYR A 145 9.64 19.77 -9.84
CA TYR A 145 10.71 20.27 -8.98
C TYR A 145 11.64 21.27 -9.67
N GLY A 146 11.37 21.65 -10.94
CA GLY A 146 12.18 22.60 -11.68
C GLY A 146 13.60 22.12 -12.00
N ASN A 147 13.84 20.81 -11.90
CA ASN A 147 15.15 20.21 -12.18
C ASN A 147 15.32 20.00 -13.68
N LYS A 148 16.57 20.16 -14.16
CA LYS A 148 16.93 19.73 -15.52
C LYS A 148 16.95 18.18 -15.57
N LEU A 149 16.53 17.66 -16.69
CA LEU A 149 16.66 16.23 -17.00
C LEU A 149 18.11 15.85 -17.22
#